data_005f8efb5d68756db703c4133391a2e2
#
_entry.id   005f8efb5d68756db703c4133391a2e2
#
_cell.length_a   1.000
_cell.length_b   1.000
_cell.length_c   1.000
_cell.angle_alpha   90.00
_cell.angle_beta   90.00
_cell.angle_gamma   90.00
#
_symmetry.space_group_name_H-M   'P 1'
#
loop_
_entity.id
_entity.type
_entity.pdbx_description
1 polymer ?
#
loop_
_entity_poly.entity_id
_entity_poly.type
_entity_poly.pdbx_seq_one_letter_code
_entity_poly.pdbx_strand_id
1 'polypeptide(L)'
;MSFSLRNPAYAFYERLLKSRILAGERVEHVAIIQDGNRRYAMQKGLSTFLGHSLGADTSEKVMDWCLEIGVKHLTLYAFSTENFSRNEEEKRYLFDLIKNKFIELRQSKKIHGNRIRVRAIGRVEMLPGDLREEIRRTEKGTREYDRMFLNVALAYGGQRELVDAARSLARQVEVGRIRAEQVDEKLIAEHLYPQDGTPVPKVDLIVRTGGDSRTSNFLPWQANGNECAAYFCAPYWPEFRKIDFLRAIRTAQTRACSQQA
;
A
#
# COMPACT_ATOMS: atom_id res chain seq x y z
N MET A 1 -6.91 -31.26 -4.68
CA MET A 1 -7.46 -30.58 -5.88
C MET A 1 -8.92 -30.25 -5.58
N SER A 2 -9.22 -29.02 -5.18
CA SER A 2 -10.61 -28.54 -5.02
C SER A 2 -10.85 -27.53 -6.13
N PHE A 3 -11.53 -27.95 -7.19
CA PHE A 3 -12.13 -27.05 -8.17
C PHE A 3 -13.28 -26.33 -7.45
N SER A 4 -12.99 -25.16 -6.87
CA SER A 4 -14.04 -24.23 -6.49
C SER A 4 -14.72 -23.77 -7.79
N LEU A 5 -15.86 -24.39 -8.12
CA LEU A 5 -16.78 -23.87 -9.12
C LEU A 5 -17.15 -22.45 -8.70
N ARG A 6 -16.52 -21.45 -9.30
CA ARG A 6 -16.93 -20.05 -9.10
C ARG A 6 -18.40 -19.96 -9.48
N ASN A 7 -19.25 -19.69 -8.50
CA ASN A 7 -20.69 -19.52 -8.74
C ASN A 7 -20.88 -18.52 -9.91
N PRO A 8 -21.57 -18.91 -11.00
CA PRO A 8 -21.73 -18.06 -12.19
C PRO A 8 -22.30 -16.69 -11.88
N ALA A 9 -23.14 -16.58 -10.86
CA ALA A 9 -23.67 -15.31 -10.36
C ALA A 9 -22.58 -14.39 -9.83
N TYR A 10 -21.54 -14.94 -9.15
CA TYR A 10 -20.40 -14.15 -8.69
C TYR A 10 -19.57 -13.63 -9.86
N ALA A 11 -19.28 -14.46 -10.85
CA ALA A 11 -18.52 -14.04 -12.02
C ALA A 11 -19.27 -12.97 -12.84
N PHE A 12 -20.58 -13.09 -12.97
CA PHE A 12 -21.42 -12.08 -13.61
C PHE A 12 -21.40 -10.75 -12.83
N TYR A 13 -21.55 -10.80 -11.51
CA TYR A 13 -21.53 -9.61 -10.66
C TYR A 13 -20.16 -8.90 -10.66
N GLU A 14 -19.06 -9.65 -10.66
CA GLU A 14 -17.72 -9.07 -10.82
C GLU A 14 -17.56 -8.33 -12.14
N ARG A 15 -18.04 -8.91 -13.24
CA ARG A 15 -18.01 -8.27 -14.57
C ARG A 15 -18.85 -6.99 -14.59
N LEU A 16 -20.04 -7.02 -14.02
CA LEU A 16 -20.92 -5.86 -13.93
C LEU A 16 -20.29 -4.73 -13.10
N LEU A 17 -19.73 -5.06 -11.93
CA LEU A 17 -19.03 -4.08 -11.10
C LEU A 17 -17.82 -3.48 -11.84
N LYS A 18 -17.00 -4.32 -12.45
CA LYS A 18 -15.85 -3.85 -13.23
C LYS A 18 -16.26 -2.90 -14.35
N SER A 19 -17.31 -3.25 -15.12
CA SER A 19 -17.83 -2.38 -16.19
C SER A 19 -18.27 -1.02 -15.65
N ARG A 20 -18.99 -0.99 -14.52
CA ARG A 20 -19.42 0.25 -13.86
C ARG A 20 -18.25 1.08 -13.33
N ILE A 21 -17.20 0.42 -12.80
CA ILE A 21 -15.98 1.08 -12.32
C ILE A 21 -15.25 1.75 -13.48
N LEU A 22 -15.09 1.05 -14.60
CA LEU A 22 -14.40 1.58 -15.78
C LEU A 22 -15.15 2.72 -16.47
N ALA A 23 -16.47 2.80 -16.29
CA ALA A 23 -17.32 3.90 -16.80
C ALA A 23 -17.42 5.10 -15.84
N GLY A 24 -16.99 4.94 -14.59
CA GLY A 24 -17.03 5.98 -13.56
C GLY A 24 -15.76 6.81 -13.46
N GLU A 25 -15.71 7.70 -12.46
CA GLU A 25 -14.54 8.49 -12.13
C GLU A 25 -13.35 7.59 -11.75
N ARG A 26 -12.14 7.97 -12.14
CA ARG A 26 -10.95 7.15 -11.86
C ARG A 26 -10.54 7.26 -10.40
N VAL A 27 -10.29 6.11 -9.79
CA VAL A 27 -9.58 6.00 -8.51
C VAL A 27 -8.11 5.76 -8.86
N GLU A 28 -7.28 6.75 -8.66
CA GLU A 28 -5.88 6.70 -9.08
C GLU A 28 -4.96 6.11 -8.00
N HIS A 29 -5.26 6.36 -6.72
CA HIS A 29 -4.43 5.89 -5.61
C HIS A 29 -5.23 5.09 -4.58
N VAL A 30 -4.87 3.83 -4.44
CA VAL A 30 -5.43 2.91 -3.43
C VAL A 30 -4.35 2.59 -2.39
N ALA A 31 -4.65 2.81 -1.12
CA ALA A 31 -3.79 2.46 0.00
C ALA A 31 -4.43 1.34 0.83
N ILE A 32 -3.67 0.29 1.19
CA ILE A 32 -4.23 -0.91 1.82
C ILE A 32 -3.51 -1.25 3.12
N ILE A 33 -4.27 -1.35 4.19
CA ILE A 33 -3.86 -1.88 5.48
C ILE A 33 -4.17 -3.38 5.50
N GLN A 34 -3.13 -4.19 5.38
CA GLN A 34 -3.14 -5.64 5.22
C GLN A 34 -3.33 -6.34 6.57
N ASP A 35 -4.49 -6.14 7.20
CA ASP A 35 -4.72 -6.62 8.55
C ASP A 35 -5.39 -8.01 8.59
N GLY A 36 -5.01 -8.80 9.59
CA GLY A 36 -5.64 -10.07 9.91
C GLY A 36 -4.84 -11.32 9.59
N ASN A 37 -3.60 -11.25 9.09
CA ASN A 37 -2.78 -12.42 8.74
C ASN A 37 -2.62 -13.41 9.92
N ARG A 38 -2.31 -12.91 11.11
CA ARG A 38 -2.15 -13.72 12.33
C ARG A 38 -3.47 -14.32 12.80
N ARG A 39 -4.54 -13.51 12.81
CA ARG A 39 -5.88 -13.93 13.21
C ARG A 39 -6.44 -15.01 12.27
N TYR A 40 -6.21 -14.84 10.97
CA TYR A 40 -6.52 -15.84 9.97
C TYR A 40 -5.81 -17.17 10.23
N ALA A 41 -4.49 -17.13 10.43
CA ALA A 41 -3.70 -18.33 10.70
C ALA A 41 -4.22 -19.05 11.95
N MET A 42 -4.43 -18.31 13.05
CA MET A 42 -4.97 -18.87 14.29
C MET A 42 -6.35 -19.54 14.08
N GLN A 43 -7.26 -18.87 13.37
CA GLN A 43 -8.60 -19.41 13.09
C GLN A 43 -8.57 -20.68 12.25
N LYS A 44 -7.58 -20.83 11.36
CA LYS A 44 -7.40 -21.99 10.48
C LYS A 44 -6.50 -23.07 11.06
N GLY A 45 -5.97 -22.91 12.27
CA GLY A 45 -5.00 -23.85 12.85
C GLY A 45 -3.66 -23.86 12.10
N LEU A 46 -3.29 -22.76 11.45
CA LEU A 46 -2.06 -22.62 10.69
C LEU A 46 -1.00 -21.86 11.49
N SER A 47 0.27 -22.00 11.11
CA SER A 47 1.33 -21.16 11.68
C SER A 47 1.16 -19.70 11.28
N THR A 48 1.57 -18.77 12.15
CA THR A 48 1.59 -17.32 11.88
C THR A 48 2.39 -17.04 10.60
N PHE A 49 3.47 -17.75 10.36
CA PHE A 49 4.31 -17.62 9.18
C PHE A 49 3.55 -17.91 7.87
N LEU A 50 2.76 -18.99 7.87
CA LEU A 50 1.92 -19.31 6.71
C LEU A 50 0.84 -18.24 6.49
N GLY A 51 0.27 -17.67 7.57
CA GLY A 51 -0.66 -16.56 7.45
C GLY A 51 -0.05 -15.35 6.77
N HIS A 52 1.20 -14.99 7.09
CA HIS A 52 1.92 -13.90 6.43
C HIS A 52 2.24 -14.22 4.95
N SER A 53 2.65 -15.44 4.64
CA SER A 53 2.90 -15.87 3.25
C SER A 53 1.64 -15.77 2.39
N LEU A 54 0.51 -16.30 2.88
CA LEU A 54 -0.78 -16.20 2.18
C LEU A 54 -1.24 -14.74 2.01
N GLY A 55 -0.92 -13.87 2.98
CA GLY A 55 -1.15 -12.44 2.85
C GLY A 55 -0.31 -11.81 1.74
N ALA A 56 0.94 -12.22 1.58
CA ALA A 56 1.80 -11.75 0.49
C ALA A 56 1.26 -12.17 -0.87
N ASP A 57 0.75 -13.40 -1.01
CA ASP A 57 0.08 -13.86 -2.25
C ASP A 57 -1.17 -13.03 -2.57
N THR A 58 -1.90 -12.58 -1.54
CA THR A 58 -3.05 -11.68 -1.72
C THR A 58 -2.63 -10.32 -2.23
N SER A 59 -1.46 -9.81 -1.79
CA SER A 59 -0.90 -8.54 -2.29
C SER A 59 -0.61 -8.59 -3.78
N GLU A 60 -0.09 -9.71 -4.28
CA GLU A 60 0.14 -9.92 -5.71
C GLU A 60 -1.17 -9.92 -6.52
N LYS A 61 -2.22 -10.59 -6.00
CA LYS A 61 -3.54 -10.57 -6.65
C LYS A 61 -4.14 -9.16 -6.70
N VAL A 62 -4.00 -8.40 -5.62
CA VAL A 62 -4.49 -7.01 -5.59
C VAL A 62 -3.75 -6.13 -6.59
N MET A 63 -2.45 -6.30 -6.74
CA MET A 63 -1.68 -5.59 -7.77
C MET A 63 -2.24 -5.92 -9.18
N ASP A 64 -2.59 -7.19 -9.46
CA ASP A 64 -3.22 -7.57 -10.72
C ASP A 64 -4.58 -6.88 -10.92
N TRP A 65 -5.39 -6.81 -9.86
CA TRP A 65 -6.69 -6.13 -9.93
C TRP A 65 -6.55 -4.62 -10.14
N CYS A 66 -5.53 -4.00 -9.53
CA CYS A 66 -5.18 -2.59 -9.77
C CYS A 66 -4.82 -2.35 -11.23
N LEU A 67 -3.97 -3.19 -11.82
CA LEU A 67 -3.63 -3.10 -13.24
C LEU A 67 -4.86 -3.25 -14.15
N GLU A 68 -5.76 -4.18 -13.79
CA GLU A 68 -6.95 -4.48 -14.59
C GLU A 68 -7.96 -3.33 -14.66
N ILE A 69 -8.01 -2.49 -13.62
CA ILE A 69 -8.94 -1.33 -13.55
C ILE A 69 -8.26 0.02 -13.73
N GLY A 70 -6.93 0.03 -13.94
CA GLY A 70 -6.18 1.24 -14.25
C GLY A 70 -5.81 2.11 -13.04
N VAL A 71 -5.73 1.53 -11.83
CA VAL A 71 -5.17 2.21 -10.65
C VAL A 71 -3.70 2.53 -10.89
N LYS A 72 -3.31 3.77 -10.66
CA LYS A 72 -1.95 4.27 -10.93
C LYS A 72 -1.02 4.10 -9.75
N HIS A 73 -1.52 4.23 -8.53
CA HIS A 73 -0.74 4.10 -7.30
C HIS A 73 -1.37 3.07 -6.37
N LEU A 74 -0.59 2.06 -5.98
CA LEU A 74 -0.95 1.10 -4.94
C LEU A 74 0.05 1.25 -3.79
N THR A 75 -0.43 1.59 -2.60
CA THR A 75 0.40 1.64 -1.39
C THR A 75 -0.02 0.55 -0.42
N LEU A 76 0.91 -0.35 -0.08
CA LEU A 76 0.69 -1.47 0.82
C LEU A 76 1.36 -1.24 2.17
N TYR A 77 0.60 -1.32 3.28
CA TYR A 77 1.15 -1.23 4.64
C TYR A 77 1.68 -2.57 5.09
N ALA A 78 2.93 -2.87 4.74
CA ALA A 78 3.51 -4.20 4.95
C ALA A 78 4.18 -4.35 6.33
N PHE A 79 4.84 -3.29 6.86
CA PHE A 79 5.51 -3.34 8.15
C PHE A 79 5.51 -1.97 8.84
N SER A 80 4.76 -1.84 9.93
CA SER A 80 4.67 -0.59 10.69
C SER A 80 5.80 -0.45 11.72
N THR A 81 6.00 0.78 12.24
CA THR A 81 6.91 1.01 13.38
C THR A 81 6.53 0.21 14.61
N GLU A 82 5.24 0.00 14.85
CA GLU A 82 4.72 -0.80 15.96
C GLU A 82 5.07 -2.29 15.83
N ASN A 83 5.29 -2.77 14.60
CA ASN A 83 5.65 -4.18 14.37
C ASN A 83 7.06 -4.54 14.87
N PHE A 84 7.91 -3.56 15.17
CA PHE A 84 9.20 -3.82 15.83
C PHE A 84 9.04 -4.38 17.26
N SER A 85 7.89 -4.22 17.90
CA SER A 85 7.58 -4.83 19.21
C SER A 85 7.26 -6.33 19.16
N ARG A 86 7.16 -6.92 17.95
CA ARG A 86 6.94 -8.36 17.78
C ARG A 86 8.15 -9.16 18.26
N ASN A 87 7.94 -10.46 18.54
CA ASN A 87 9.05 -11.34 18.89
C ASN A 87 10.09 -11.46 17.75
N GLU A 88 11.33 -11.80 18.10
CA GLU A 88 12.46 -11.80 17.16
C GLU A 88 12.29 -12.80 16.02
N GLU A 89 11.68 -13.96 16.30
CA GLU A 89 11.45 -15.00 15.30
C GLU A 89 10.45 -14.52 14.21
N GLU A 90 9.33 -13.92 14.62
CA GLU A 90 8.34 -13.37 13.69
C GLU A 90 8.93 -12.22 12.87
N LYS A 91 9.71 -11.32 13.51
CA LYS A 91 10.36 -10.21 12.78
C LYS A 91 11.35 -10.73 11.75
N ARG A 92 12.20 -11.69 12.12
CA ARG A 92 13.18 -12.29 11.20
C ARG A 92 12.46 -12.92 9.99
N TYR A 93 11.44 -13.71 10.25
CA TYR A 93 10.63 -14.30 9.18
C TYR A 93 10.01 -13.25 8.25
N LEU A 94 9.43 -12.19 8.82
CA LEU A 94 8.83 -11.10 8.03
C LEU A 94 9.87 -10.39 7.18
N PHE A 95 11.07 -10.11 7.71
CA PHE A 95 12.12 -9.47 6.93
C PHE A 95 12.62 -10.38 5.80
N ASP A 96 12.75 -11.69 6.04
CA ASP A 96 13.10 -12.65 5.00
C ASP A 96 11.99 -12.77 3.93
N LEU A 97 10.73 -12.81 4.34
CA LEU A 97 9.58 -12.83 3.42
C LEU A 97 9.57 -11.57 2.54
N ILE A 98 9.70 -10.38 3.14
CA ILE A 98 9.73 -9.11 2.42
C ILE A 98 10.92 -9.07 1.46
N LYS A 99 12.11 -9.48 1.91
CA LYS A 99 13.31 -9.56 1.06
C LYS A 99 13.09 -10.44 -0.17
N ASN A 100 12.55 -11.64 0.03
CA ASN A 100 12.25 -12.55 -1.06
C ASN A 100 11.22 -11.96 -2.04
N LYS A 101 10.18 -11.26 -1.53
CA LYS A 101 9.22 -10.57 -2.39
C LYS A 101 9.86 -9.43 -3.21
N PHE A 102 10.81 -8.68 -2.65
CA PHE A 102 11.55 -7.69 -3.45
C PHE A 102 12.42 -8.34 -4.53
N ILE A 103 13.04 -9.49 -4.25
CA ILE A 103 13.78 -10.27 -5.27
C ILE A 103 12.83 -10.73 -6.38
N GLU A 104 11.66 -11.30 -6.02
CA GLU A 104 10.63 -11.73 -6.98
C GLU A 104 10.14 -10.55 -7.84
N LEU A 105 9.83 -9.41 -7.23
CA LEU A 105 9.41 -8.19 -7.95
C LEU A 105 10.48 -7.74 -8.96
N ARG A 106 11.75 -7.72 -8.56
CA ARG A 106 12.87 -7.34 -9.44
C ARG A 106 13.06 -8.28 -10.63
N GLN A 107 12.72 -9.56 -10.48
CA GLN A 107 12.86 -10.57 -11.54
C GLN A 107 11.56 -10.77 -12.35
N SER A 108 10.47 -10.14 -11.93
CA SER A 108 9.15 -10.38 -12.49
C SER A 108 8.97 -9.79 -13.88
N LYS A 109 8.70 -10.65 -14.88
CA LYS A 109 8.30 -10.22 -16.22
C LYS A 109 7.05 -9.31 -16.19
N LYS A 110 6.15 -9.50 -15.21
CA LYS A 110 4.96 -8.68 -15.00
C LYS A 110 5.35 -7.25 -14.63
N ILE A 111 6.27 -7.07 -13.68
CA ILE A 111 6.75 -5.76 -13.23
C ILE A 111 7.37 -4.99 -14.39
N HIS A 112 8.27 -5.63 -15.14
CA HIS A 112 8.95 -5.01 -16.26
C HIS A 112 8.01 -4.75 -17.45
N GLY A 113 7.18 -5.73 -17.82
CA GLY A 113 6.26 -5.62 -18.95
C GLY A 113 5.16 -4.59 -18.75
N ASN A 114 4.70 -4.39 -17.50
CA ASN A 114 3.73 -3.36 -17.17
C ASN A 114 4.36 -2.03 -16.69
N ARG A 115 5.70 -1.90 -16.74
CA ARG A 115 6.42 -0.69 -16.32
C ARG A 115 6.00 -0.22 -14.93
N ILE A 116 6.01 -1.15 -13.94
CA ILE A 116 5.63 -0.86 -12.55
C ILE A 116 6.86 -0.37 -11.79
N ARG A 117 6.85 0.87 -11.32
CA ARG A 117 7.88 1.41 -10.44
C ARG A 117 7.63 0.92 -9.02
N VAL A 118 8.58 0.18 -8.45
CA VAL A 118 8.53 -0.32 -7.07
C VAL A 118 9.33 0.61 -6.17
N ARG A 119 8.75 1.01 -5.03
CA ARG A 119 9.40 1.88 -4.04
C ARG A 119 9.11 1.39 -2.63
N ALA A 120 10.08 1.48 -1.74
CA ALA A 120 9.85 1.38 -0.30
C ALA A 120 9.62 2.79 0.27
N ILE A 121 8.63 2.95 1.14
CA ILE A 121 8.36 4.19 1.87
C ILE A 121 8.43 3.93 3.38
N GLY A 122 9.05 4.83 4.13
CA GLY A 122 9.25 4.69 5.57
C GLY A 122 10.73 4.75 5.96
N ARG A 123 11.03 4.34 7.17
CA ARG A 123 12.38 4.38 7.74
C ARG A 123 13.19 3.14 7.37
N VAL A 124 13.47 3.01 6.06
CA VAL A 124 14.14 1.84 5.47
C VAL A 124 15.51 1.58 6.13
N GLU A 125 16.16 2.62 6.67
CA GLU A 125 17.42 2.51 7.39
C GLU A 125 17.34 1.66 8.68
N MET A 126 16.13 1.44 9.22
CA MET A 126 15.92 0.57 10.39
C MET A 126 15.85 -0.93 10.04
N LEU A 127 15.75 -1.26 8.76
CA LEU A 127 15.66 -2.64 8.29
C LEU A 127 17.03 -3.33 8.22
N PRO A 128 17.10 -4.68 8.23
CA PRO A 128 18.34 -5.43 8.02
C PRO A 128 19.09 -5.03 6.75
N GLY A 129 20.41 -5.08 6.78
CA GLY A 129 21.27 -4.60 5.68
C GLY A 129 21.04 -5.32 4.35
N ASP A 130 20.83 -6.64 4.39
CA ASP A 130 20.54 -7.47 3.21
C ASP A 130 19.18 -7.14 2.60
N LEU A 131 18.15 -6.89 3.41
CA LEU A 131 16.84 -6.43 2.95
C LEU A 131 16.94 -5.04 2.31
N ARG A 132 17.66 -4.10 2.95
CA ARG A 132 17.89 -2.75 2.37
C ARG A 132 18.56 -2.81 1.00
N GLU A 133 19.53 -3.70 0.85
CA GLU A 133 20.22 -3.87 -0.44
C GLU A 133 19.29 -4.38 -1.54
N GLU A 134 18.42 -5.37 -1.25
CA GLU A 134 17.45 -5.86 -2.25
C GLU A 134 16.38 -4.81 -2.58
N ILE A 135 15.93 -4.00 -1.61
CA ILE A 135 15.07 -2.85 -1.87
C ILE A 135 15.75 -1.91 -2.85
N ARG A 136 16.98 -1.47 -2.56
CA ARG A 136 17.75 -0.56 -3.42
C ARG A 136 17.94 -1.10 -4.84
N ARG A 137 18.23 -2.40 -4.98
CA ARG A 137 18.36 -3.06 -6.30
C ARG A 137 17.05 -3.05 -7.08
N THR A 138 15.95 -3.32 -6.42
CA THR A 138 14.61 -3.35 -7.03
C THR A 138 14.18 -1.96 -7.46
N GLU A 139 14.35 -0.95 -6.59
CA GLU A 139 14.07 0.45 -6.89
C GLU A 139 14.90 0.94 -8.08
N LYS A 140 16.22 0.65 -8.09
CA LYS A 140 17.10 1.00 -9.21
C LYS A 140 16.65 0.35 -10.53
N GLY A 141 16.25 -0.92 -10.48
CA GLY A 141 15.82 -1.68 -11.67
C GLY A 141 14.47 -1.24 -12.25
N THR A 142 13.66 -0.51 -11.45
CA THR A 142 12.33 -0.05 -11.87
C THR A 142 12.17 1.47 -11.87
N ARG A 143 13.26 2.22 -11.66
CA ARG A 143 13.24 3.69 -11.46
C ARG A 143 12.61 4.44 -12.62
N GLU A 144 12.85 3.99 -13.84
CA GLU A 144 12.37 4.65 -15.08
C GLU A 144 10.94 4.21 -15.47
N TYR A 145 10.26 3.45 -14.61
CA TYR A 145 8.90 2.99 -14.89
C TYR A 145 7.88 3.98 -14.34
N ASP A 146 6.81 4.18 -15.09
CA ASP A 146 5.86 5.28 -14.90
C ASP A 146 4.38 4.91 -15.09
N ARG A 147 4.10 3.65 -15.50
CA ARG A 147 2.72 3.24 -15.77
C ARG A 147 1.92 2.96 -14.51
N MET A 148 2.56 2.35 -13.51
CA MET A 148 1.99 2.11 -12.19
C MET A 148 3.08 2.23 -11.11
N PHE A 149 2.71 2.69 -9.93
CA PHE A 149 3.60 2.82 -8.78
C PHE A 149 3.15 1.86 -7.67
N LEU A 150 4.02 0.94 -7.29
CA LEU A 150 3.85 0.08 -6.11
C LEU A 150 4.69 0.63 -4.97
N ASN A 151 4.05 1.26 -3.99
CA ASN A 151 4.70 1.73 -2.78
C ASN A 151 4.53 0.68 -1.67
N VAL A 152 5.60 0.22 -1.08
CA VAL A 152 5.59 -0.72 0.04
C VAL A 152 6.02 0.03 1.30
N ALA A 153 5.07 0.25 2.22
CA ALA A 153 5.33 0.95 3.47
C ALA A 153 6.01 -0.01 4.47
N LEU A 154 7.29 0.29 4.78
CA LEU A 154 8.18 -0.52 5.60
C LEU A 154 8.80 0.33 6.71
N ALA A 155 8.79 -0.18 7.94
CA ALA A 155 9.17 0.59 9.13
C ALA A 155 8.47 1.97 9.13
N TYR A 156 7.20 1.97 8.66
CA TYR A 156 6.43 3.17 8.41
C TYR A 156 5.56 3.53 9.62
N GLY A 157 5.43 4.80 9.88
CA GLY A 157 4.47 5.39 10.81
C GLY A 157 4.24 6.85 10.43
N GLY A 158 2.99 7.22 10.15
CA GLY A 158 2.65 8.53 9.57
C GLY A 158 3.01 9.72 10.47
N GLN A 159 2.81 9.60 11.79
CA GLN A 159 3.27 10.65 12.72
C GLN A 159 4.80 10.82 12.64
N ARG A 160 5.53 9.71 12.49
CA ARG A 160 6.98 9.76 12.36
C ARG A 160 7.41 10.37 11.04
N GLU A 161 6.72 10.05 9.95
CA GLU A 161 6.92 10.67 8.64
C GLU A 161 6.79 12.20 8.72
N LEU A 162 5.73 12.70 9.37
CA LEU A 162 5.53 14.14 9.57
C LEU A 162 6.66 14.79 10.39
N VAL A 163 7.10 14.13 11.47
CA VAL A 163 8.23 14.62 12.29
C VAL A 163 9.53 14.65 11.46
N ASP A 164 9.79 13.64 10.66
CA ASP A 164 11.01 13.58 9.84
C ASP A 164 10.97 14.62 8.71
N ALA A 165 9.80 14.89 8.10
CA ALA A 165 9.59 15.98 7.16
C ALA A 165 9.83 17.37 7.80
N ALA A 166 9.23 17.60 8.98
CA ALA A 166 9.41 18.86 9.71
C ALA A 166 10.89 19.09 10.07
N ARG A 167 11.62 18.05 10.50
CA ARG A 167 13.06 18.15 10.77
C ARG A 167 13.89 18.44 9.53
N SER A 168 13.52 17.86 8.39
CA SER A 168 14.15 18.10 7.11
C SER A 168 14.00 19.58 6.68
N LEU A 169 12.78 20.10 6.79
CA LEU A 169 12.47 21.51 6.51
C LEU A 169 13.21 22.46 7.46
N ALA A 170 13.17 22.19 8.77
CA ALA A 170 13.87 23.03 9.76
C ALA A 170 15.36 23.14 9.46
N ARG A 171 16.02 22.04 9.08
CA ARG A 171 17.44 22.07 8.67
C ARG A 171 17.68 22.90 7.42
N GLN A 172 16.76 22.89 6.44
CA GLN A 172 16.89 23.72 5.23
C GLN A 172 16.70 25.20 5.53
N VAL A 173 15.81 25.55 6.46
CA VAL A 173 15.67 26.93 6.95
C VAL A 173 16.92 27.38 7.70
N GLU A 174 17.44 26.53 8.61
CA GLU A 174 18.65 26.80 9.40
C GLU A 174 19.88 27.11 8.52
N VAL A 175 20.04 26.35 7.41
CA VAL A 175 21.15 26.57 6.48
C VAL A 175 20.84 27.59 5.39
N GLY A 176 19.72 28.31 5.48
CA GLY A 176 19.34 29.40 4.57
C GLY A 176 18.95 28.96 3.15
N ARG A 177 18.65 27.68 2.92
CA ARG A 177 18.21 27.18 1.61
C ARG A 177 16.76 27.53 1.28
N ILE A 178 15.93 27.64 2.30
CA ILE A 178 14.55 28.10 2.22
C ILE A 178 14.28 29.07 3.36
N ARG A 179 13.28 29.95 3.19
CA ARG A 179 12.78 30.80 4.27
C ARG A 179 11.55 30.15 4.92
N ALA A 180 11.29 30.42 6.20
CA ALA A 180 10.16 29.85 6.92
C ALA A 180 8.81 30.13 6.25
N GLU A 181 8.66 31.34 5.65
CA GLU A 181 7.44 31.75 4.95
C GLU A 181 7.19 31.00 3.63
N GLN A 182 8.18 30.28 3.12
CA GLN A 182 8.07 29.46 1.91
C GLN A 182 7.56 28.02 2.22
N VAL A 183 7.42 27.68 3.51
CA VAL A 183 6.92 26.37 3.90
C VAL A 183 5.40 26.35 3.73
N ASP A 184 4.95 25.65 2.69
CA ASP A 184 3.56 25.42 2.34
C ASP A 184 3.25 23.90 2.29
N GLU A 185 2.01 23.54 2.03
CA GLU A 185 1.56 22.13 1.96
C GLU A 185 2.32 21.34 0.89
N LYS A 186 2.65 21.98 -0.23
CA LYS A 186 3.39 21.35 -1.33
C LYS A 186 4.81 21.02 -0.90
N LEU A 187 5.49 21.97 -0.29
CA LEU A 187 6.85 21.78 0.20
C LEU A 187 6.90 20.70 1.31
N ILE A 188 5.92 20.67 2.21
CA ILE A 188 5.79 19.58 3.20
C ILE A 188 5.65 18.24 2.49
N ALA A 189 4.75 18.12 1.50
CA ALA A 189 4.54 16.88 0.76
C ALA A 189 5.83 16.38 0.07
N GLU A 190 6.66 17.26 -0.45
CA GLU A 190 7.95 16.94 -1.07
C GLU A 190 9.00 16.39 -0.07
N HIS A 191 8.81 16.66 1.23
CA HIS A 191 9.68 16.17 2.31
C HIS A 191 9.13 14.92 3.02
N LEU A 192 7.95 14.43 2.64
CA LEU A 192 7.43 13.12 3.07
C LEU A 192 8.16 11.97 2.36
N TYR A 193 7.92 10.74 2.79
CA TYR A 193 8.52 9.55 2.17
C TYR A 193 7.92 9.25 0.78
N PRO A 194 8.72 8.70 -0.15
CA PRO A 194 10.17 8.63 -0.14
C PRO A 194 10.77 10.02 -0.40
N GLN A 195 11.83 10.38 0.28
CA GLN A 195 12.47 11.69 0.10
C GLN A 195 13.36 11.72 -1.17
N ASP A 196 12.81 11.28 -2.30
CA ASP A 196 13.47 11.15 -3.60
C ASP A 196 13.01 12.20 -4.63
N GLY A 197 12.27 13.23 -4.18
CA GLY A 197 11.69 14.26 -5.03
C GLY A 197 10.42 13.84 -5.78
N THR A 198 9.91 12.63 -5.53
CA THR A 198 8.65 12.14 -6.12
C THR A 198 7.68 11.72 -5.00
N PRO A 199 6.97 12.66 -4.37
CA PRO A 199 6.10 12.37 -3.23
C PRO A 199 5.01 11.36 -3.59
N VAL A 200 4.56 10.61 -2.58
CA VAL A 200 3.36 9.77 -2.71
C VAL A 200 2.16 10.72 -2.85
N PRO A 201 1.35 10.60 -3.91
CA PRO A 201 0.22 11.49 -4.14
C PRO A 201 -0.89 11.30 -3.11
N LYS A 202 -1.88 12.19 -3.12
CA LYS A 202 -3.12 12.05 -2.34
C LYS A 202 -3.75 10.68 -2.56
N VAL A 203 -4.36 10.14 -1.50
CA VAL A 203 -5.02 8.84 -1.50
C VAL A 203 -6.51 9.02 -1.74
N ASP A 204 -7.04 8.36 -2.77
CA ASP A 204 -8.48 8.37 -3.06
C ASP A 204 -9.24 7.37 -2.19
N LEU A 205 -8.58 6.24 -1.86
CA LEU A 205 -9.21 5.15 -1.12
C LEU A 205 -8.23 4.47 -0.17
N ILE A 206 -8.57 4.44 1.13
CA ILE A 206 -7.97 3.51 2.09
C ILE A 206 -8.86 2.28 2.25
N VAL A 207 -8.28 1.09 2.09
CA VAL A 207 -8.91 -0.19 2.40
C VAL A 207 -8.23 -0.78 3.63
N ARG A 208 -9.03 -1.22 4.62
CA ARG A 208 -8.53 -2.03 5.74
C ARG A 208 -9.34 -3.30 5.89
N THR A 209 -8.65 -4.42 5.94
CA THR A 209 -9.21 -5.76 6.19
C THR A 209 -9.19 -6.10 7.69
N GLY A 210 -9.85 -7.18 8.08
CA GLY A 210 -9.77 -7.73 9.43
C GLY A 210 -10.74 -7.13 10.44
N GLY A 211 -11.73 -6.34 10.01
CA GLY A 211 -12.85 -5.88 10.85
C GLY A 211 -12.58 -4.64 11.71
N ASP A 212 -11.37 -4.09 11.72
CA ASP A 212 -11.05 -2.85 12.44
C ASP A 212 -11.41 -1.61 11.63
N SER A 213 -11.96 -0.56 12.29
CA SER A 213 -12.42 0.69 11.68
C SER A 213 -11.51 1.88 11.99
N ARG A 214 -10.20 1.73 11.82
CA ARG A 214 -9.20 2.79 12.04
C ARG A 214 -8.10 2.74 10.99
N THR A 215 -7.44 3.87 10.72
CA THR A 215 -6.35 3.97 9.72
C THR A 215 -4.97 3.63 10.29
N SER A 216 -4.85 3.43 11.59
CA SER A 216 -3.61 3.01 12.28
C SER A 216 -2.37 3.80 11.86
N ASN A 217 -2.44 5.14 11.89
CA ASN A 217 -1.30 6.00 11.61
C ASN A 217 -0.72 5.80 10.19
N PHE A 218 -1.58 5.43 9.23
CA PHE A 218 -1.17 5.17 7.84
C PHE A 218 -1.54 6.35 6.94
N LEU A 219 -0.55 6.95 6.30
CA LEU A 219 -0.65 8.04 5.33
C LEU A 219 -1.52 9.23 5.80
N PRO A 220 -1.32 9.80 7.01
CA PRO A 220 -2.21 10.81 7.57
C PRO A 220 -2.22 12.11 6.77
N TRP A 221 -1.16 12.43 6.05
CA TRP A 221 -1.07 13.59 5.18
C TRP A 221 -1.75 13.34 3.83
N GLN A 222 -1.45 12.20 3.22
CA GLN A 222 -1.92 11.83 1.89
C GLN A 222 -3.40 11.40 1.90
N ALA A 223 -3.88 10.86 3.02
CA ALA A 223 -5.26 10.40 3.19
C ALA A 223 -6.10 11.44 3.96
N ASN A 224 -6.28 12.62 3.37
CA ASN A 224 -7.13 13.65 3.95
C ASN A 224 -8.58 13.15 4.08
N GLY A 225 -9.16 13.28 5.28
CA GLY A 225 -10.51 12.83 5.58
C GLY A 225 -11.62 13.44 4.74
N ASN A 226 -11.40 14.61 4.12
CA ASN A 226 -12.35 15.26 3.24
C ASN A 226 -12.31 14.70 1.80
N GLU A 227 -11.17 14.19 1.34
CA GLU A 227 -10.97 13.74 -0.04
C GLU A 227 -10.84 12.23 -0.15
N CYS A 228 -10.31 11.55 0.88
CA CYS A 228 -10.09 10.12 0.89
C CYS A 228 -11.31 9.33 1.37
N ALA A 229 -11.73 8.33 0.59
CA ALA A 229 -12.71 7.34 1.03
C ALA A 229 -12.04 6.30 1.93
N ALA A 230 -12.78 5.80 2.93
CA ALA A 230 -12.32 4.68 3.76
C ALA A 230 -13.28 3.49 3.60
N TYR A 231 -12.72 2.32 3.32
CA TYR A 231 -13.46 1.07 3.21
C TYR A 231 -12.93 0.06 4.21
N PHE A 232 -13.69 -0.17 5.28
CA PHE A 232 -13.39 -1.16 6.31
C PHE A 232 -14.18 -2.43 6.04
N CYS A 233 -13.51 -3.59 6.00
CA CYS A 233 -14.18 -4.84 5.71
C CYS A 233 -13.78 -5.97 6.68
N ALA A 234 -14.71 -6.89 6.89
CA ALA A 234 -14.56 -7.98 7.84
C ALA A 234 -13.56 -9.07 7.42
N PRO A 235 -13.41 -9.46 6.14
CA PRO A 235 -12.47 -10.51 5.77
C PRO A 235 -11.06 -10.21 6.25
N TYR A 236 -10.34 -11.23 6.72
CA TYR A 236 -8.90 -11.12 6.96
C TYR A 236 -8.14 -11.00 5.65
N TRP A 237 -6.95 -10.38 5.68
CA TRP A 237 -6.19 -10.13 4.45
C TRP A 237 -5.99 -11.35 3.54
N PRO A 238 -5.65 -12.56 4.04
CA PRO A 238 -5.55 -13.73 3.17
C PRO A 238 -6.87 -14.16 2.51
N GLU A 239 -8.02 -13.74 3.03
CA GLU A 239 -9.36 -14.05 2.50
C GLU A 239 -9.94 -12.92 1.64
N PHE A 240 -9.21 -11.81 1.45
CA PHE A 240 -9.66 -10.66 0.67
C PHE A 240 -9.79 -11.05 -0.82
N ARG A 241 -10.97 -10.82 -1.39
CA ARG A 241 -11.33 -11.27 -2.74
C ARG A 241 -11.44 -10.10 -3.70
N LYS A 242 -11.38 -10.39 -4.99
CA LYS A 242 -11.58 -9.40 -6.05
C LYS A 242 -12.89 -8.63 -5.91
N ILE A 243 -13.97 -9.32 -5.53
CA ILE A 243 -15.28 -8.69 -5.33
C ILE A 243 -15.24 -7.64 -4.20
N ASP A 244 -14.48 -7.92 -3.12
CA ASP A 244 -14.36 -7.01 -1.98
C ASP A 244 -13.54 -5.77 -2.40
N PHE A 245 -12.49 -5.97 -3.21
CA PHE A 245 -11.71 -4.89 -3.81
C PHE A 245 -12.55 -4.02 -4.76
N LEU A 246 -13.33 -4.61 -5.67
CA LEU A 246 -14.19 -3.86 -6.59
C LEU A 246 -15.27 -3.06 -5.85
N ARG A 247 -15.83 -3.60 -4.76
CA ARG A 247 -16.76 -2.87 -3.88
C ARG A 247 -16.10 -1.67 -3.22
N ALA A 248 -14.87 -1.83 -2.74
CA ALA A 248 -14.10 -0.74 -2.15
C ALA A 248 -13.87 0.40 -3.16
N ILE A 249 -13.45 0.08 -4.38
CA ILE A 249 -13.31 1.06 -5.48
C ILE A 249 -14.64 1.77 -5.75
N ARG A 250 -15.75 1.02 -5.80
CA ARG A 250 -17.08 1.64 -6.04
C ARG A 250 -17.49 2.59 -4.93
N THR A 251 -17.12 2.30 -3.66
CA THR A 251 -17.37 3.20 -2.52
C THR A 251 -16.66 4.55 -2.72
N ALA A 252 -15.40 4.54 -3.17
CA ALA A 252 -14.67 5.78 -3.44
C ALA A 252 -15.33 6.60 -4.55
N GLN A 253 -15.71 5.96 -5.67
CA GLN A 253 -16.40 6.63 -6.78
C GLN A 253 -17.73 7.26 -6.36
N THR A 254 -18.52 6.58 -5.53
CA THR A 254 -19.83 7.10 -5.08
C THR A 254 -19.64 8.32 -4.18
N ARG A 255 -18.60 8.36 -3.34
CA ARG A 255 -18.30 9.51 -2.48
C ARG A 255 -17.88 10.73 -3.30
N ALA A 256 -17.02 10.55 -4.30
CA ALA A 256 -16.59 11.64 -5.18
C ALA A 256 -17.79 12.31 -5.87
N CYS A 257 -18.75 11.53 -6.40
CA CYS A 257 -19.98 12.08 -6.97
C CYS A 257 -20.83 12.89 -5.97
N SER A 258 -20.84 12.50 -4.69
CA SER A 258 -21.64 13.18 -3.65
C SER A 258 -21.02 14.53 -3.18
N GLN A 259 -19.76 14.77 -3.48
CA GLN A 259 -19.07 16.03 -3.13
C GLN A 259 -19.17 17.08 -4.25
N GLN A 260 -19.60 16.68 -5.44
CA GLN A 260 -19.78 17.56 -6.61
C GLN A 260 -21.25 18.01 -6.78
N ALA A 261 -22.17 17.45 -6.01
CA ALA A 261 -23.60 17.80 -5.97
C ALA A 261 -23.92 18.74 -4.79
#